data_464d7e1c9cd685efbe0d2cf3f0015aa2
#
_entry.id   464d7e1c9cd685efbe0d2cf3f0015aa2
#
_cell.length_a   1.000
_cell.length_b   1.000
_cell.length_c   1.000
_cell.angle_alpha   90.00
_cell.angle_beta   90.00
_cell.angle_gamma   90.00
#
_symmetry.space_group_name_H-M   'P 1'
#
loop_
_entity.id
_entity.type
_entity.pdbx_description
1 polymer ?
#
loop_
_entity_poly.entity_id
_entity_poly.type
_entity_poly.pdbx_seq_one_letter_code
_entity_poly.pdbx_strand_id
1 'polypeptide(L)'
;MANKILTPITLWSDFNDSLPIQCTVLEEREEDGVLLRKLRCFGRDVGGVRVNIFAVYCAPAGETAPPALLILPDASQTADVAFAERFAKKGYAVLMPDYRGEWENCEEYTIYPEAIPYANYRSAGRRLDFADDTAKETSWYEWVAVARYCCLYLRSLAPERKIGLIGIRAGGEIAWQLAATFEGIACAIPVCAGGWRAYRGVHKFGESTELKMDDERYRFLAGVDSQAYAQYAKCPVLMLCSTNDENFDADRAFDTFARINPEMDKTFYFAARYNGHIGKTGLNDLDLFIDKYLKGREVFIPAPVEIGVEEDEGELVARIKFDRNGEVKYCDVYMAEDNLDSPTRDWTKCTLKREDGDDEQLFTLNAYENASRVFVFAKAKYSCGFAVSSKIAVKRLENAYSNSQKKSRILYSSTNGTDSFTIDRFDRNVLADCFLNTAEPPVRLTEGPLGIRGVYSSYGLKFFRINDARFRPGENGLLKFDIYSPRPTILQVCIGAGQGGTPVRYSCALRISGGECWADHLLSAKDFKSEINKPLSGLNAARYITFYSQDEFCINNLLWL
;
A
#
# COMPACT_ATOMS: atom_id res chain seq x y z
N MET A 1 18.05 -26.08 26.77
CA MET A 1 18.11 -25.26 25.55
C MET A 1 17.31 -23.99 25.82
N ALA A 2 17.89 -22.81 25.60
CA ALA A 2 17.12 -21.57 25.70
C ALA A 2 16.02 -21.58 24.63
N ASN A 3 14.83 -21.10 24.99
CA ASN A 3 13.73 -20.98 24.05
C ASN A 3 14.12 -19.95 22.96
N LYS A 4 14.30 -20.41 21.73
CA LYS A 4 14.69 -19.55 20.58
C LYS A 4 13.48 -18.89 19.92
N ILE A 5 12.26 -19.31 20.25
CA ILE A 5 11.03 -18.71 19.75
C ILE A 5 10.63 -17.58 20.68
N LEU A 6 10.85 -16.36 20.25
CA LEU A 6 10.43 -15.15 20.95
C LEU A 6 9.12 -14.63 20.35
N THR A 7 8.24 -14.14 21.22
CA THR A 7 6.93 -13.59 20.86
C THR A 7 6.92 -12.08 21.14
N PRO A 8 5.89 -11.32 20.74
CA PRO A 8 5.77 -9.91 21.10
C PRO A 8 5.97 -9.62 22.60
N ILE A 9 5.55 -10.55 23.47
CA ILE A 9 5.70 -10.41 24.93
C ILE A 9 7.15 -10.60 25.38
N THR A 10 7.85 -11.59 24.80
CA THR A 10 9.18 -12.00 25.28
C THR A 10 10.33 -11.35 24.54
N LEU A 11 10.11 -10.92 23.29
CA LEU A 11 11.14 -10.27 22.47
C LEU A 11 11.65 -8.96 23.11
N TRP A 12 10.75 -8.18 23.69
CA TRP A 12 11.01 -6.85 24.24
C TRP A 12 11.12 -6.82 25.76
N SER A 13 10.97 -7.95 26.45
CA SER A 13 10.91 -8.02 27.94
C SER A 13 12.20 -7.55 28.64
N ASP A 14 13.35 -7.70 27.98
CA ASP A 14 14.66 -7.29 28.48
C ASP A 14 15.23 -6.08 27.75
N PHE A 15 14.43 -5.40 26.93
CA PHE A 15 14.88 -4.20 26.20
C PHE A 15 15.05 -3.03 27.18
N ASN A 16 16.22 -2.40 27.14
CA ASN A 16 16.54 -1.30 28.03
C ASN A 16 16.07 0.06 27.47
N ASP A 17 14.90 0.50 27.89
CA ASP A 17 14.32 1.82 27.58
C ASP A 17 14.82 2.94 28.54
N SER A 18 15.67 2.62 29.53
CA SER A 18 16.06 3.56 30.60
C SER A 18 17.37 4.31 30.33
N LEU A 19 18.05 4.03 29.23
CA LEU A 19 19.27 4.72 28.86
C LEU A 19 18.97 6.20 28.57
N PRO A 20 19.79 7.15 29.08
CA PRO A 20 19.61 8.55 28.80
C PRO A 20 19.75 8.80 27.28
N ILE A 21 18.76 9.50 26.73
CA ILE A 21 18.76 9.87 25.32
C ILE A 21 19.68 11.08 25.16
N GLN A 22 20.81 10.85 24.52
CA GLN A 22 21.73 11.90 24.15
C GLN A 22 21.57 12.15 22.65
N CYS A 23 21.20 13.38 22.30
CA CYS A 23 21.08 13.79 20.90
C CYS A 23 21.95 15.04 20.66
N THR A 24 22.59 15.08 19.52
CA THR A 24 23.33 16.24 19.01
C THR A 24 22.55 16.85 17.86
N VAL A 25 22.36 18.17 17.89
CA VAL A 25 21.80 18.91 16.75
C VAL A 25 22.91 19.14 15.74
N LEU A 26 22.72 18.66 14.53
CA LEU A 26 23.65 18.82 13.39
C LEU A 26 23.33 20.09 12.62
N GLU A 27 22.07 20.37 12.44
CA GLU A 27 21.53 21.53 11.72
C GLU A 27 20.27 22.01 12.43
N GLU A 28 20.11 23.31 12.56
CA GLU A 28 18.87 23.93 13.04
C GLU A 28 18.55 25.15 12.17
N ARG A 29 17.31 25.24 11.72
CA ARG A 29 16.78 26.42 11.02
C ARG A 29 15.31 26.62 11.34
N GLU A 30 14.88 27.86 11.21
CA GLU A 30 13.47 28.23 11.28
C GLU A 30 13.08 28.92 9.97
N GLU A 31 12.08 28.38 9.29
CA GLU A 31 11.61 28.88 8.01
C GLU A 31 10.11 28.63 7.89
N ASP A 32 9.36 29.58 7.35
CA ASP A 32 7.90 29.49 7.15
C ASP A 32 7.10 29.07 8.41
N GLY A 33 7.55 29.49 9.61
CA GLY A 33 6.91 29.14 10.88
C GLY A 33 7.14 27.68 11.32
N VAL A 34 8.10 26.99 10.73
CA VAL A 34 8.53 25.63 11.10
C VAL A 34 9.97 25.64 11.60
N LEU A 35 10.18 25.11 12.79
CA LEU A 35 11.50 24.76 13.31
C LEU A 35 11.92 23.40 12.75
N LEU A 36 13.04 23.37 12.05
CA LEU A 36 13.67 22.14 11.55
C LEU A 36 14.98 21.87 12.31
N ARG A 37 15.18 20.62 12.70
CA ARG A 37 16.44 20.10 13.26
C ARG A 37 16.83 18.80 12.59
N LYS A 38 18.07 18.68 12.15
CA LYS A 38 18.68 17.38 11.87
C LYS A 38 19.43 16.91 13.11
N LEU A 39 19.23 15.67 13.49
CA LEU A 39 19.65 15.13 14.78
C LEU A 39 20.52 13.87 14.60
N ARG A 40 21.48 13.73 15.51
CA ARG A 40 22.16 12.46 15.81
C ARG A 40 21.84 12.05 17.24
N CYS A 41 21.12 10.95 17.42
CA CYS A 41 20.73 10.44 18.73
C CYS A 41 21.38 9.07 18.96
N PHE A 42 21.82 8.80 20.20
CA PHE A 42 22.37 7.50 20.55
C PHE A 42 21.25 6.49 20.86
N GLY A 43 21.24 5.41 20.10
CA GLY A 43 20.37 4.26 20.29
C GLY A 43 20.97 3.22 21.25
N ARG A 44 20.58 1.96 21.09
CA ARG A 44 21.04 0.87 21.95
C ARG A 44 22.53 0.62 21.84
N ASP A 45 23.10 0.05 22.89
CA ASP A 45 24.49 -0.43 22.92
C ASP A 45 24.57 -1.84 22.32
N VAL A 46 25.59 -2.06 21.50
CA VAL A 46 25.92 -3.36 20.90
C VAL A 46 27.42 -3.59 21.11
N GLY A 47 27.77 -4.35 22.14
CA GLY A 47 29.16 -4.68 22.43
C GLY A 47 30.05 -3.47 22.78
N GLY A 48 29.50 -2.44 23.42
CA GLY A 48 30.21 -1.22 23.79
C GLY A 48 30.16 -0.11 22.71
N VAL A 49 29.52 -0.36 21.56
CA VAL A 49 29.33 0.63 20.51
C VAL A 49 27.83 0.94 20.36
N ARG A 50 27.47 2.21 20.46
CA ARG A 50 26.05 2.61 20.37
C ARG A 50 25.63 2.86 18.93
N VAL A 51 24.41 2.42 18.57
CA VAL A 51 23.74 2.82 17.34
C VAL A 51 23.64 4.34 17.29
N ASN A 52 24.02 4.97 16.17
CA ASN A 52 24.00 6.41 15.98
C ASN A 52 22.87 6.77 15.03
N ILE A 53 21.70 7.12 15.59
CA ILE A 53 20.45 7.33 14.87
C ILE A 53 20.45 8.70 14.21
N PHE A 54 20.27 8.76 12.90
CA PHE A 54 19.94 9.99 12.20
C PHE A 54 18.42 10.20 12.17
N ALA A 55 17.98 11.42 12.43
CA ALA A 55 16.56 11.79 12.35
C ALA A 55 16.36 13.25 11.96
N VAL A 56 15.24 13.52 11.29
CA VAL A 56 14.71 14.87 11.02
C VAL A 56 13.59 15.17 12.03
N TYR A 57 13.69 16.30 12.72
CA TYR A 57 12.67 16.83 13.59
C TYR A 57 12.13 18.13 13.02
N CYS A 58 10.79 18.21 12.84
CA CYS A 58 10.10 19.44 12.44
C CYS A 58 8.99 19.74 13.45
N ALA A 59 8.81 20.99 13.82
CA ALA A 59 7.72 21.41 14.71
C ALA A 59 7.26 22.83 14.37
N PRO A 60 6.01 23.21 14.72
CA PRO A 60 5.58 24.60 14.63
C PRO A 60 6.49 25.48 15.49
N ALA A 61 6.99 26.57 14.93
CA ALA A 61 7.82 27.51 15.66
C ALA A 61 7.02 28.20 16.79
N GLY A 62 7.64 28.33 17.97
CA GLY A 62 7.01 28.99 19.12
C GLY A 62 6.00 28.15 19.92
N GLU A 63 5.61 26.95 19.48
CA GLU A 63 4.78 26.04 20.25
C GLU A 63 5.61 25.19 21.20
N THR A 64 5.23 25.16 22.51
CA THR A 64 6.04 24.50 23.55
C THR A 64 5.86 22.97 23.60
N ALA A 65 4.69 22.43 23.28
CA ALA A 65 4.41 21.00 23.38
C ALA A 65 3.33 20.53 22.39
N PRO A 66 3.46 20.79 21.08
CA PRO A 66 2.48 20.28 20.13
C PRO A 66 2.43 18.75 20.15
N PRO A 67 1.27 18.14 19.84
CA PRO A 67 1.19 16.68 19.72
C PRO A 67 2.18 16.18 18.68
N ALA A 68 2.72 14.98 18.87
CA ALA A 68 3.80 14.48 18.05
C ALA A 68 3.38 13.34 17.11
N LEU A 69 4.07 13.26 16.00
CA LEU A 69 4.05 12.14 15.06
C LEU A 69 5.45 11.55 14.93
N LEU A 70 5.57 10.25 15.17
CA LEU A 70 6.71 9.49 14.70
C LEU A 70 6.33 8.92 13.32
N ILE A 71 7.04 9.39 12.29
CA ILE A 71 6.80 8.94 10.91
C ILE A 71 7.93 8.01 10.49
N LEU A 72 7.56 6.78 10.14
CA LEU A 72 8.47 5.70 9.75
C LEU A 72 8.33 5.46 8.24
N PRO A 73 9.31 5.89 7.41
CA PRO A 73 9.27 5.69 5.96
C PRO A 73 9.41 4.20 5.61
N ASP A 74 9.30 3.87 4.32
CA ASP A 74 9.68 2.54 3.85
C ASP A 74 11.20 2.34 3.94
N ALA A 75 11.67 1.09 4.11
CA ALA A 75 13.10 0.76 4.19
C ALA A 75 13.89 1.11 2.92
N SER A 76 13.24 1.37 1.80
CA SER A 76 13.88 1.90 0.59
C SER A 76 14.15 3.41 0.63
N GLN A 77 13.75 4.13 1.70
CA GLN A 77 13.80 5.59 1.81
C GLN A 77 14.37 6.06 3.14
N THR A 78 14.94 7.26 3.14
CA THR A 78 15.41 7.95 4.35
C THR A 78 14.39 8.95 4.86
N ALA A 79 14.74 9.66 5.93
CA ALA A 79 13.98 10.80 6.43
C ALA A 79 13.85 11.89 5.35
N ASP A 80 12.62 12.40 5.17
CA ASP A 80 12.28 13.41 4.16
C ASP A 80 11.82 14.69 4.87
N VAL A 81 12.61 15.76 4.70
CA VAL A 81 12.36 17.07 5.33
C VAL A 81 11.02 17.65 4.86
N ALA A 82 10.77 17.68 3.56
CA ALA A 82 9.55 18.29 3.01
C ALA A 82 8.29 17.56 3.47
N PHE A 83 8.40 16.23 3.60
CA PHE A 83 7.31 15.42 4.13
C PHE A 83 7.06 15.69 5.62
N ALA A 84 8.11 15.83 6.44
CA ALA A 84 7.99 16.18 7.85
C ALA A 84 7.42 17.61 8.05
N GLU A 85 7.88 18.58 7.28
CA GLU A 85 7.38 19.97 7.31
C GLU A 85 5.89 20.07 6.98
N ARG A 86 5.37 19.22 6.10
CA ARG A 86 3.94 19.17 5.75
C ARG A 86 3.04 18.93 6.98
N PHE A 87 3.45 18.04 7.89
CA PHE A 87 2.71 17.79 9.13
C PHE A 87 3.02 18.82 10.21
N ALA A 88 4.23 19.37 10.23
CA ALA A 88 4.56 20.48 11.12
C ALA A 88 3.69 21.73 10.84
N LYS A 89 3.47 22.05 9.58
CA LYS A 89 2.54 23.12 9.14
C LYS A 89 1.07 22.84 9.51
N LYS A 90 0.73 21.59 9.85
CA LYS A 90 -0.58 21.21 10.40
C LYS A 90 -0.64 21.26 11.93
N GLY A 91 0.42 21.70 12.61
CA GLY A 91 0.48 21.83 14.08
C GLY A 91 0.92 20.57 14.81
N TYR A 92 1.74 19.72 14.21
CA TYR A 92 2.34 18.53 14.84
C TYR A 92 3.86 18.70 14.99
N ALA A 93 4.42 18.24 16.09
CA ALA A 93 5.85 17.94 16.13
C ALA A 93 6.09 16.61 15.43
N VAL A 94 6.96 16.58 14.46
CA VAL A 94 7.27 15.40 13.66
C VAL A 94 8.68 14.94 13.92
N LEU A 95 8.88 13.65 14.19
CA LEU A 95 10.19 13.02 14.18
C LEU A 95 10.19 11.92 13.11
N MET A 96 11.13 12.01 12.20
CA MET A 96 11.28 11.06 11.10
C MET A 96 12.71 10.51 11.10
N PRO A 97 12.94 9.29 11.64
CA PRO A 97 14.26 8.69 11.64
C PRO A 97 14.59 8.03 10.29
N ASP A 98 15.86 8.00 9.96
CA ASP A 98 16.39 6.93 9.13
C ASP A 98 16.62 5.70 10.01
N TYR A 99 16.07 4.57 9.65
CA TYR A 99 16.33 3.29 10.32
C TYR A 99 16.96 2.25 9.37
N ARG A 100 17.02 2.54 8.08
CA ARG A 100 17.55 1.62 7.06
C ARG A 100 19.07 1.46 7.08
N GLY A 101 19.78 2.47 7.65
CA GLY A 101 21.23 2.48 7.73
C GLY A 101 21.94 2.98 6.46
N GLU A 102 23.18 2.57 6.27
CA GLU A 102 24.08 3.06 5.24
C GLU A 102 23.50 3.05 3.82
N TRP A 103 23.71 4.17 3.11
CA TRP A 103 23.22 4.35 1.75
C TRP A 103 24.26 5.08 0.90
N GLU A 104 24.39 4.69 -0.40
CA GLU A 104 25.36 5.31 -1.32
C GLU A 104 25.12 6.81 -1.50
N ASN A 105 26.23 7.55 -1.53
CA ASN A 105 26.22 8.99 -1.79
C ASN A 105 25.32 9.83 -0.84
N CYS A 106 25.11 9.35 0.38
CA CYS A 106 24.33 10.02 1.40
C CYS A 106 25.08 9.89 2.74
N GLU A 107 25.20 10.97 3.50
CA GLU A 107 25.75 10.99 4.86
C GLU A 107 24.65 11.03 5.94
N GLU A 108 23.41 11.24 5.51
CA GLU A 108 22.25 11.41 6.38
C GLU A 108 21.53 10.06 6.61
N TYR A 109 22.18 9.13 7.29
CA TYR A 109 21.64 7.83 7.64
C TYR A 109 22.05 7.38 9.05
N THR A 110 21.35 6.41 9.61
CA THR A 110 21.70 5.78 10.88
C THR A 110 22.92 4.88 10.74
N ILE A 111 23.90 5.03 11.64
CA ILE A 111 25.13 4.26 11.64
C ILE A 111 24.97 3.11 12.64
N TYR A 112 25.03 1.89 12.14
CA TYR A 112 25.00 0.67 12.93
C TYR A 112 26.41 0.16 13.24
N PRO A 113 26.65 -0.41 14.44
CA PRO A 113 27.89 -1.09 14.77
C PRO A 113 28.22 -2.25 13.81
N GLU A 114 29.49 -2.49 13.55
CA GLU A 114 29.96 -3.59 12.67
C GLU A 114 29.49 -4.98 13.15
N ALA A 115 29.18 -5.14 14.43
CA ALA A 115 28.66 -6.38 15.00
C ALA A 115 27.24 -6.75 14.50
N ILE A 116 26.50 -5.80 13.94
CA ILE A 116 25.13 -5.99 13.42
C ILE A 116 24.99 -5.45 11.99
N PRO A 117 25.78 -5.92 11.02
CA PRO A 117 25.80 -5.39 9.66
C PRO A 117 24.44 -5.57 8.96
N TYR A 118 23.68 -6.59 9.35
CA TYR A 118 22.35 -6.90 8.84
C TYR A 118 21.28 -5.83 9.21
N ALA A 119 21.58 -4.92 10.14
CA ALA A 119 20.69 -3.80 10.43
C ALA A 119 20.66 -2.79 9.27
N ASN A 120 21.71 -2.71 8.46
CA ASN A 120 21.70 -1.96 7.22
C ASN A 120 20.84 -2.68 6.17
N TYR A 121 19.86 -2.00 5.60
CA TYR A 121 18.91 -2.57 4.64
C TYR A 121 19.57 -3.30 3.48
N ARG A 122 20.68 -2.74 2.95
CA ARG A 122 21.45 -3.34 1.85
C ARG A 122 22.14 -4.64 2.23
N SER A 123 22.48 -4.81 3.50
CA SER A 123 23.16 -5.99 4.05
C SER A 123 22.21 -6.93 4.78
N ALA A 124 20.91 -6.61 4.84
CA ALA A 124 19.90 -7.37 5.58
C ALA A 124 19.73 -8.81 5.04
N GLY A 125 19.78 -8.97 3.70
CA GLY A 125 19.66 -10.26 3.06
C GLY A 125 18.42 -11.03 3.51
N ARG A 126 18.60 -12.31 3.84
CA ARG A 126 17.51 -13.18 4.30
C ARG A 126 16.89 -12.77 5.64
N ARG A 127 17.57 -11.94 6.44
CA ARG A 127 17.04 -11.46 7.74
C ARG A 127 15.88 -10.47 7.63
N LEU A 128 15.47 -10.16 6.41
CA LEU A 128 14.20 -9.47 6.13
C LEU A 128 12.99 -10.41 6.19
N ASP A 129 13.18 -11.73 5.97
CA ASP A 129 12.09 -12.70 5.85
C ASP A 129 12.28 -13.94 6.75
N PHE A 130 13.44 -14.07 7.44
CA PHE A 130 13.80 -15.19 8.29
C PHE A 130 14.53 -14.74 9.56
N ALA A 131 14.39 -15.51 10.64
CA ALA A 131 15.15 -15.35 11.88
C ALA A 131 16.05 -16.60 12.09
N ASP A 132 17.36 -16.43 11.85
CA ASP A 132 18.30 -17.56 11.82
C ASP A 132 18.42 -18.25 13.19
N ASP A 133 18.68 -17.51 14.26
CA ASP A 133 18.73 -18.05 15.64
C ASP A 133 17.57 -17.54 16.48
N THR A 134 17.38 -16.23 16.59
CA THR A 134 16.26 -15.60 17.29
C THR A 134 15.75 -14.38 16.52
N ALA A 135 14.54 -13.93 16.83
CA ALA A 135 13.98 -12.69 16.27
C ALA A 135 14.83 -11.44 16.60
N LYS A 136 15.69 -11.48 17.63
CA LYS A 136 16.65 -10.40 17.97
C LYS A 136 17.77 -10.23 16.95
N GLU A 137 18.02 -11.25 16.13
CA GLU A 137 19.06 -11.22 15.08
C GLU A 137 18.49 -10.88 13.70
N THR A 138 17.43 -10.10 13.67
CA THR A 138 16.81 -9.61 12.44
C THR A 138 17.01 -8.10 12.29
N SER A 139 16.97 -7.62 11.06
CA SER A 139 16.97 -6.18 10.77
C SER A 139 15.78 -5.48 11.49
N TRP A 140 14.66 -6.16 11.60
CA TRP A 140 13.43 -5.66 12.23
C TRP A 140 13.60 -5.31 13.70
N TYR A 141 14.31 -6.17 14.45
CA TYR A 141 14.58 -5.88 15.85
C TYR A 141 15.37 -4.58 16.01
N GLU A 142 16.39 -4.38 15.18
CA GLU A 142 17.20 -3.16 15.21
C GLU A 142 16.40 -1.92 14.78
N TRP A 143 15.59 -2.05 13.75
CA TRP A 143 14.75 -0.95 13.26
C TRP A 143 13.67 -0.54 14.25
N VAL A 144 13.05 -1.50 14.91
CA VAL A 144 12.09 -1.22 16.00
C VAL A 144 12.82 -0.60 17.21
N ALA A 145 14.05 -1.05 17.52
CA ALA A 145 14.86 -0.43 18.56
C ALA A 145 15.13 1.06 18.27
N VAL A 146 15.50 1.42 17.03
CA VAL A 146 15.65 2.82 16.59
C VAL A 146 14.35 3.59 16.84
N ALA A 147 13.22 3.05 16.41
CA ALA A 147 11.92 3.71 16.55
C ALA A 147 11.51 3.89 18.03
N ARG A 148 11.82 2.91 18.93
CA ARG A 148 11.62 3.03 20.37
C ARG A 148 12.42 4.21 20.96
N TYR A 149 13.71 4.34 20.61
CA TYR A 149 14.52 5.47 21.04
C TYR A 149 14.01 6.82 20.52
N CYS A 150 13.45 6.85 19.31
CA CYS A 150 12.78 8.05 18.78
C CYS A 150 11.52 8.43 19.57
N CYS A 151 10.71 7.46 20.00
CA CYS A 151 9.60 7.72 20.91
C CYS A 151 10.06 8.28 22.26
N LEU A 152 11.14 7.73 22.82
CA LEU A 152 11.74 8.23 24.06
C LEU A 152 12.26 9.67 23.91
N TYR A 153 12.89 9.99 22.78
CA TYR A 153 13.31 11.36 22.47
C TYR A 153 12.13 12.32 22.44
N LEU A 154 11.05 11.98 21.75
CA LEU A 154 9.84 12.83 21.71
C LEU A 154 9.26 13.06 23.11
N ARG A 155 9.26 12.06 23.99
CA ARG A 155 8.85 12.19 25.39
C ARG A 155 9.81 13.05 26.22
N SER A 156 11.12 12.97 25.96
CA SER A 156 12.09 13.78 26.70
C SER A 156 11.92 15.28 26.45
N LEU A 157 11.40 15.65 25.26
CA LEU A 157 11.08 17.03 24.92
C LEU A 157 9.82 17.56 25.64
N ALA A 158 8.81 16.69 25.84
CA ALA A 158 7.58 17.00 26.55
C ALA A 158 6.93 15.70 27.07
N PRO A 159 7.02 15.37 28.37
CA PRO A 159 6.59 14.08 28.93
C PRO A 159 5.12 13.74 28.68
N GLU A 160 4.24 14.73 28.76
CA GLU A 160 2.78 14.56 28.57
C GLU A 160 2.33 14.59 27.09
N ARG A 161 3.28 14.66 26.17
CA ARG A 161 3.01 14.76 24.75
C ARG A 161 2.37 13.48 24.22
N LYS A 162 1.22 13.61 23.54
CA LYS A 162 0.61 12.52 22.80
C LYS A 162 1.45 12.20 21.56
N ILE A 163 1.76 10.92 21.34
CA ILE A 163 2.54 10.45 20.19
C ILE A 163 1.65 9.57 19.31
N GLY A 164 1.48 9.95 18.05
CA GLY A 164 0.91 9.12 16.99
C GLY A 164 1.99 8.49 16.13
N LEU A 165 1.70 7.32 15.58
CA LEU A 165 2.58 6.60 14.68
C LEU A 165 2.00 6.62 13.26
N ILE A 166 2.82 6.98 12.27
CA ILE A 166 2.52 6.77 10.85
C ILE A 166 3.66 5.92 10.29
N GLY A 167 3.36 4.71 9.82
CA GLY A 167 4.38 3.83 9.25
C GLY A 167 3.98 3.36 7.86
N ILE A 168 4.94 3.41 6.90
CA ILE A 168 4.69 3.09 5.50
C ILE A 168 5.45 1.83 5.14
N ARG A 169 4.75 0.79 4.65
CA ARG A 169 5.32 -0.51 4.33
C ARG A 169 6.19 -1.06 5.46
N ALA A 170 7.53 -1.12 5.31
CA ALA A 170 8.43 -1.56 6.38
C ALA A 170 8.26 -0.71 7.66
N GLY A 171 8.11 0.60 7.54
CA GLY A 171 7.78 1.47 8.67
C GLY A 171 6.43 1.14 9.30
N GLY A 172 5.46 0.65 8.53
CA GLY A 172 4.18 0.19 9.01
C GLY A 172 4.27 -1.11 9.83
N GLU A 173 5.15 -2.03 9.44
CA GLU A 173 5.46 -3.23 10.24
C GLU A 173 6.10 -2.86 11.59
N ILE A 174 6.98 -1.83 11.59
CA ILE A 174 7.56 -1.27 12.83
C ILE A 174 6.46 -0.61 13.68
N ALA A 175 5.54 0.15 13.08
CA ALA A 175 4.45 0.80 13.78
C ALA A 175 3.53 -0.20 14.50
N TRP A 176 3.24 -1.36 13.91
CA TRP A 176 2.52 -2.46 14.57
C TRP A 176 3.23 -2.94 15.84
N GLN A 177 4.55 -3.14 15.75
CA GLN A 177 5.34 -3.60 16.90
C GLN A 177 5.36 -2.56 18.02
N LEU A 178 5.50 -1.27 17.71
CA LEU A 178 5.43 -0.18 18.70
C LEU A 178 4.04 -0.05 19.30
N ALA A 179 2.97 -0.09 18.51
CA ALA A 179 1.59 0.00 19.00
C ALA A 179 1.25 -1.09 20.03
N ALA A 180 1.88 -2.26 19.91
CA ALA A 180 1.68 -3.39 20.80
C ALA A 180 2.59 -3.36 22.04
N THR A 181 3.82 -2.83 21.95
CA THR A 181 4.87 -3.06 22.95
C THR A 181 5.44 -1.79 23.59
N PHE A 182 5.13 -0.61 23.05
CA PHE A 182 5.57 0.67 23.60
C PHE A 182 4.39 1.38 24.27
N GLU A 183 4.56 1.83 25.51
CA GLU A 183 3.48 2.47 26.28
C GLU A 183 3.24 3.92 25.84
N GLY A 184 1.98 4.38 25.92
CA GLY A 184 1.62 5.79 25.72
C GLY A 184 1.64 6.25 24.27
N ILE A 185 1.50 5.35 23.31
CA ILE A 185 1.14 5.69 21.94
C ILE A 185 -0.35 6.04 21.91
N ALA A 186 -0.69 7.19 21.34
CA ALA A 186 -2.06 7.68 21.28
C ALA A 186 -2.86 7.10 20.10
N CYS A 187 -2.21 6.80 18.99
CA CYS A 187 -2.79 6.13 17.82
C CYS A 187 -1.72 5.60 16.87
N ALA A 188 -2.06 4.63 16.04
CA ALA A 188 -1.17 4.06 15.04
C ALA A 188 -1.85 3.95 13.66
N ILE A 189 -1.10 4.32 12.61
CA ILE A 189 -1.55 4.29 11.23
C ILE A 189 -0.52 3.51 10.40
N PRO A 190 -0.62 2.17 10.36
CA PRO A 190 0.14 1.35 9.43
C PRO A 190 -0.43 1.48 8.01
N VAL A 191 0.41 1.85 7.05
CA VAL A 191 0.08 2.02 5.63
C VAL A 191 0.73 0.90 4.83
N CYS A 192 -0.07 0.08 4.14
CA CYS A 192 0.37 -1.08 3.36
C CYS A 192 1.29 -2.01 4.17
N ALA A 193 0.86 -2.37 5.38
CA ALA A 193 1.58 -3.22 6.33
C ALA A 193 0.62 -4.16 7.08
N GLY A 194 1.13 -5.30 7.57
CA GLY A 194 0.32 -6.33 8.20
C GLY A 194 -0.23 -7.38 7.22
N GLY A 195 0.43 -7.58 6.09
CA GLY A 195 0.07 -8.56 5.07
C GLY A 195 0.72 -9.95 5.24
N TRP A 196 1.08 -10.34 6.46
CA TRP A 196 1.69 -11.64 6.79
C TRP A 196 2.95 -11.96 5.98
N ARG A 197 3.99 -11.22 6.27
CA ARG A 197 5.26 -11.27 5.56
C ARG A 197 5.91 -12.66 5.54
N ALA A 198 5.74 -13.44 6.61
CA ALA A 198 6.18 -14.83 6.67
C ALA A 198 5.55 -15.75 5.61
N TYR A 199 4.41 -15.34 5.04
CA TYR A 199 3.70 -16.08 3.99
C TYR A 199 3.96 -15.55 2.58
N ARG A 200 4.98 -14.73 2.40
CA ARG A 200 5.32 -14.18 1.08
C ARG A 200 5.52 -15.28 0.05
N GLY A 201 4.82 -15.15 -1.10
CA GLY A 201 4.82 -16.15 -2.17
C GLY A 201 3.81 -17.29 -1.99
N VAL A 202 2.99 -17.27 -0.93
CA VAL A 202 1.92 -18.25 -0.69
C VAL A 202 0.57 -17.55 -0.79
N HIS A 203 -0.22 -17.88 -1.80
CA HIS A 203 -1.55 -17.30 -2.01
C HIS A 203 -2.53 -17.80 -0.94
N LYS A 204 -3.19 -16.87 -0.23
CA LYS A 204 -4.17 -17.18 0.81
C LYS A 204 -5.31 -18.09 0.31
N PHE A 205 -5.79 -17.84 -0.89
CA PHE A 205 -6.93 -18.55 -1.48
C PHE A 205 -6.53 -19.62 -2.49
N GLY A 206 -5.25 -20.04 -2.49
CA GLY A 206 -4.74 -21.14 -3.30
C GLY A 206 -5.20 -22.51 -2.79
N GLU A 207 -4.84 -23.56 -3.53
CA GLU A 207 -5.17 -24.95 -3.16
C GLU A 207 -4.39 -25.41 -1.92
N SER A 208 -3.17 -24.89 -1.74
CA SER A 208 -2.36 -25.11 -0.53
C SER A 208 -2.15 -23.79 0.17
N THR A 209 -2.87 -23.58 1.25
CA THR A 209 -2.74 -22.37 2.09
C THR A 209 -1.75 -22.57 3.24
N GLU A 210 -1.34 -23.80 3.50
CA GLU A 210 -0.38 -24.13 4.53
C GLU A 210 1.04 -24.06 3.98
N LEU A 211 1.82 -23.17 4.58
CA LEU A 211 3.24 -23.07 4.36
C LEU A 211 3.93 -24.18 5.14
N LYS A 212 4.83 -24.96 4.50
CA LYS A 212 5.83 -25.72 5.25
C LYS A 212 6.77 -24.71 5.89
N MET A 213 6.53 -24.41 7.16
CA MET A 213 7.38 -23.54 7.94
C MET A 213 8.60 -24.33 8.43
N ASP A 214 9.79 -23.88 8.03
CA ASP A 214 11.01 -24.23 8.75
C ASP A 214 11.09 -23.42 10.07
N ASP A 215 12.00 -23.81 10.96
CA ASP A 215 12.16 -23.18 12.26
C ASP A 215 12.51 -21.69 12.16
N GLU A 216 13.23 -21.29 11.13
CA GLU A 216 13.67 -19.90 10.91
C GLU A 216 12.50 -19.01 10.53
N ARG A 217 11.63 -19.49 9.67
CA ARG A 217 10.40 -18.79 9.28
C ARG A 217 9.38 -18.75 10.42
N TYR A 218 9.31 -19.82 11.20
CA TYR A 218 8.45 -19.86 12.38
C TYR A 218 8.90 -18.88 13.46
N ARG A 219 10.22 -18.75 13.70
CA ARG A 219 10.77 -17.74 14.60
C ARG A 219 10.48 -16.32 14.11
N PHE A 220 10.55 -16.09 12.81
CA PHE A 220 10.18 -14.81 12.19
C PHE A 220 8.68 -14.52 12.39
N LEU A 221 7.81 -15.46 12.06
CA LEU A 221 6.35 -15.34 12.23
C LEU A 221 5.98 -14.99 13.68
N ALA A 222 6.57 -15.67 14.65
CA ALA A 222 6.24 -15.51 16.04
C ALA A 222 6.77 -14.20 16.65
N GLY A 223 7.95 -13.73 16.23
CA GLY A 223 8.66 -12.63 16.88
C GLY A 223 8.67 -11.32 16.10
N VAL A 224 8.44 -11.35 14.78
CA VAL A 224 8.61 -10.16 13.92
C VAL A 224 7.33 -9.80 13.17
N ASP A 225 6.60 -10.78 12.65
CA ASP A 225 5.47 -10.55 11.75
C ASP A 225 4.33 -9.80 12.45
N SER A 226 3.84 -8.72 11.83
CA SER A 226 2.86 -7.81 12.42
C SER A 226 1.56 -8.48 12.85
N GLN A 227 1.17 -9.57 12.19
CA GLN A 227 -0.03 -10.32 12.57
C GLN A 227 0.06 -10.89 14.00
N ALA A 228 1.28 -11.14 14.51
CA ALA A 228 1.48 -11.58 15.89
C ALA A 228 1.29 -10.43 16.90
N TYR A 229 1.53 -9.19 16.49
CA TYR A 229 1.43 -7.99 17.32
C TYR A 229 0.02 -7.40 17.38
N ALA A 230 -0.79 -7.55 16.35
CA ALA A 230 -2.08 -6.87 16.23
C ALA A 230 -3.01 -7.11 17.43
N GLN A 231 -3.02 -8.32 18.00
CA GLN A 231 -3.82 -8.65 19.18
C GLN A 231 -3.38 -7.94 20.47
N TYR A 232 -2.16 -7.40 20.50
CA TYR A 232 -1.57 -6.67 21.64
C TYR A 232 -1.56 -5.16 21.42
N ALA A 233 -2.15 -4.65 20.33
CA ALA A 233 -2.24 -3.21 20.10
C ALA A 233 -2.91 -2.51 21.29
N LYS A 234 -2.27 -1.47 21.83
CA LYS A 234 -2.69 -0.73 23.03
C LYS A 234 -3.28 0.65 22.71
N CYS A 235 -3.42 0.98 21.45
CA CYS A 235 -3.92 2.27 20.98
C CYS A 235 -4.86 2.07 19.80
N PRO A 236 -5.72 3.06 19.49
CA PRO A 236 -6.53 3.09 18.29
C PRO A 236 -5.72 2.90 17.01
N VAL A 237 -6.27 2.15 16.04
CA VAL A 237 -5.58 1.82 14.79
C VAL A 237 -6.41 2.18 13.56
N LEU A 238 -5.83 2.95 12.65
CA LEU A 238 -6.31 3.13 11.28
C LEU A 238 -5.40 2.36 10.33
N MET A 239 -5.88 1.27 9.74
CA MET A 239 -5.12 0.50 8.76
C MET A 239 -5.47 0.95 7.34
N LEU A 240 -4.51 1.58 6.65
CA LEU A 240 -4.66 2.05 5.28
C LEU A 240 -3.92 1.13 4.32
N CYS A 241 -4.62 0.60 3.33
CA CYS A 241 -4.08 -0.38 2.40
C CYS A 241 -4.39 -0.02 0.95
N SER A 242 -3.65 -0.62 0.02
CA SER A 242 -3.97 -0.61 -1.40
C SER A 242 -4.08 -2.06 -1.91
N THR A 243 -5.00 -2.28 -2.84
CA THR A 243 -5.34 -3.66 -3.27
C THR A 243 -4.30 -4.31 -4.18
N ASN A 244 -3.46 -3.51 -4.84
CA ASN A 244 -2.50 -3.97 -5.85
C ASN A 244 -1.05 -3.65 -5.47
N ASP A 245 -0.74 -3.59 -4.17
CA ASP A 245 0.63 -3.40 -3.69
C ASP A 245 1.48 -4.67 -3.91
N GLU A 246 2.65 -4.51 -4.54
CA GLU A 246 3.57 -5.63 -4.85
C GLU A 246 4.34 -6.12 -3.60
N ASN A 247 4.38 -5.33 -2.53
CA ASN A 247 5.12 -5.63 -1.29
C ASN A 247 4.21 -6.01 -0.12
N PHE A 248 2.89 -6.02 -0.33
CA PHE A 248 1.89 -6.21 0.69
C PHE A 248 0.80 -7.17 0.21
N ASP A 249 0.44 -8.18 1.01
CA ASP A 249 -0.64 -9.10 0.67
C ASP A 249 -1.99 -8.56 1.14
N ALA A 250 -2.75 -7.97 0.23
CA ALA A 250 -4.08 -7.42 0.50
C ALA A 250 -5.08 -8.48 1.00
N ASP A 251 -4.93 -9.75 0.59
CA ASP A 251 -5.83 -10.83 1.00
C ASP A 251 -5.73 -11.15 2.49
N ARG A 252 -4.56 -10.91 3.11
CA ARG A 252 -4.30 -11.16 4.53
C ARG A 252 -4.43 -9.93 5.42
N ALA A 253 -4.55 -8.75 4.81
CA ALA A 253 -4.62 -7.48 5.54
C ALA A 253 -5.72 -7.46 6.59
N PHE A 254 -6.93 -7.85 6.20
CA PHE A 254 -8.06 -7.87 7.11
C PHE A 254 -7.93 -8.92 8.23
N ASP A 255 -7.16 -9.99 8.01
CA ASP A 255 -6.90 -10.99 9.06
C ASP A 255 -6.06 -10.39 10.20
N THR A 256 -5.09 -9.53 9.85
CA THR A 256 -4.33 -8.77 10.86
C THR A 256 -5.23 -7.77 11.57
N PHE A 257 -6.03 -6.99 10.83
CA PHE A 257 -6.99 -6.05 11.39
C PHE A 257 -8.00 -6.72 12.35
N ALA A 258 -8.51 -7.90 11.97
CA ALA A 258 -9.49 -8.65 12.77
C ALA A 258 -8.93 -9.13 14.12
N ARG A 259 -7.61 -9.25 14.27
CA ARG A 259 -6.94 -9.65 15.53
C ARG A 259 -6.88 -8.52 16.56
N ILE A 260 -7.05 -7.26 16.17
CA ILE A 260 -7.08 -6.14 17.12
C ILE A 260 -8.27 -6.35 18.07
N ASN A 261 -8.06 -6.07 19.36
CA ASN A 261 -9.13 -6.15 20.37
C ASN A 261 -10.43 -5.47 19.86
N PRO A 262 -11.58 -6.15 19.88
CA PRO A 262 -12.86 -5.58 19.43
C PRO A 262 -13.26 -4.28 20.16
N GLU A 263 -12.85 -4.10 21.41
CA GLU A 263 -13.14 -2.89 22.21
C GLU A 263 -12.23 -1.70 21.85
N MET A 264 -11.16 -1.93 21.07
CA MET A 264 -10.27 -0.86 20.63
C MET A 264 -10.88 -0.15 19.41
N ASP A 265 -10.87 1.17 19.45
CA ASP A 265 -11.22 1.97 18.27
C ASP A 265 -10.32 1.57 17.08
N LYS A 266 -10.92 1.09 16.02
CA LYS A 266 -10.20 0.64 14.83
C LYS A 266 -10.99 0.86 13.58
N THR A 267 -10.30 1.15 12.49
CA THR A 267 -10.93 1.29 11.17
C THR A 267 -9.99 0.83 10.07
N PHE A 268 -10.57 0.47 8.93
CA PHE A 268 -9.88 -0.18 7.83
C PHE A 268 -10.30 0.38 6.47
N TYR A 269 -9.34 0.65 5.59
CA TYR A 269 -9.60 1.20 4.27
C TYR A 269 -8.72 0.57 3.19
N PHE A 270 -9.32 0.25 2.04
CA PHE A 270 -8.67 -0.13 0.80
C PHE A 270 -8.76 0.97 -0.27
N ALA A 271 -7.63 1.41 -0.78
CA ALA A 271 -7.53 2.14 -2.03
C ALA A 271 -7.50 1.12 -3.19
N ALA A 272 -8.58 1.09 -3.96
CA ALA A 272 -8.74 0.12 -5.05
C ALA A 272 -7.74 0.35 -6.19
N ARG A 273 -7.11 -0.71 -6.68
CA ARG A 273 -6.24 -0.76 -7.87
C ARG A 273 -4.91 -0.01 -7.78
N TYR A 274 -4.57 0.58 -6.65
CA TYR A 274 -3.29 1.25 -6.46
C TYR A 274 -2.19 0.31 -5.92
N ASN A 275 -0.95 0.61 -6.28
CA ASN A 275 0.25 -0.01 -5.74
C ASN A 275 0.89 0.93 -4.71
N GLY A 276 0.57 0.73 -3.42
CA GLY A 276 1.10 1.53 -2.31
C GLY A 276 0.49 2.93 -2.15
N HIS A 277 -0.45 3.32 -3.00
CA HIS A 277 -1.08 4.62 -2.97
C HIS A 277 -2.43 4.54 -2.24
N ILE A 278 -2.65 5.38 -1.23
CA ILE A 278 -3.88 5.37 -0.43
C ILE A 278 -4.95 6.36 -0.94
N GLY A 279 -4.63 7.16 -1.95
CA GLY A 279 -5.55 8.11 -2.57
C GLY A 279 -5.97 9.27 -1.66
N LYS A 280 -6.67 10.22 -2.24
CA LYS A 280 -7.18 11.40 -1.53
C LYS A 280 -8.09 11.03 -0.35
N THR A 281 -8.86 9.97 -0.48
CA THR A 281 -9.78 9.50 0.57
C THR A 281 -8.99 8.98 1.78
N GLY A 282 -8.00 8.10 1.57
CA GLY A 282 -7.16 7.60 2.66
C GLY A 282 -6.34 8.71 3.34
N LEU A 283 -5.88 9.71 2.58
CA LEU A 283 -5.21 10.89 3.15
C LEU A 283 -6.14 11.70 4.07
N ASN A 284 -7.40 11.90 3.65
CA ASN A 284 -8.40 12.57 4.48
C ASN A 284 -8.69 11.78 5.75
N ASP A 285 -8.82 10.46 5.65
CA ASP A 285 -9.09 9.60 6.80
C ASP A 285 -7.92 9.59 7.78
N LEU A 286 -6.67 9.62 7.28
CA LEU A 286 -5.46 9.79 8.09
C LEU A 286 -5.51 11.13 8.87
N ASP A 287 -5.78 12.25 8.18
CA ASP A 287 -5.85 13.57 8.81
C ASP A 287 -6.94 13.63 9.89
N LEU A 288 -8.13 13.09 9.63
CA LEU A 288 -9.22 13.02 10.60
C LEU A 288 -8.86 12.15 11.81
N PHE A 289 -8.16 11.03 11.58
CA PHE A 289 -7.79 10.10 12.63
C PHE A 289 -6.74 10.68 13.58
N ILE A 290 -5.66 11.28 13.04
CA ILE A 290 -4.65 11.94 13.88
C ILE A 290 -5.23 13.16 14.62
N ASP A 291 -6.09 13.96 13.99
CA ASP A 291 -6.77 15.08 14.67
C ASP A 291 -7.63 14.60 15.83
N LYS A 292 -8.37 13.48 15.68
CA LYS A 292 -9.18 12.91 16.76
C LYS A 292 -8.34 12.55 17.98
N TYR A 293 -7.32 11.72 17.81
CA TYR A 293 -6.59 11.15 18.95
C TYR A 293 -5.49 12.05 19.49
N LEU A 294 -4.91 12.91 18.67
CA LEU A 294 -3.82 13.79 19.08
C LEU A 294 -4.31 15.17 19.51
N LYS A 295 -5.32 15.73 18.82
CA LYS A 295 -5.85 17.07 19.11
C LYS A 295 -7.21 17.05 19.80
N GLY A 296 -7.82 15.88 19.99
CA GLY A 296 -9.12 15.74 20.65
C GLY A 296 -10.32 16.18 19.82
N ARG A 297 -10.20 16.20 18.47
CA ARG A 297 -11.32 16.52 17.59
C ARG A 297 -12.39 15.44 17.69
N GLU A 298 -13.63 15.83 17.88
CA GLU A 298 -14.75 14.89 17.85
C GLU A 298 -15.05 14.49 16.41
N VAL A 299 -14.82 13.21 16.11
CA VAL A 299 -15.11 12.59 14.80
C VAL A 299 -15.66 11.19 15.04
N PHE A 300 -16.78 10.86 14.41
CA PHE A 300 -17.30 9.50 14.38
C PHE A 300 -16.44 8.64 13.45
N ILE A 301 -16.04 7.47 13.92
CA ILE A 301 -15.29 6.47 13.13
C ILE A 301 -16.22 5.29 12.88
N PRO A 302 -16.66 5.10 11.61
CA PRO A 302 -17.52 3.97 11.27
C PRO A 302 -16.79 2.63 11.41
N ALA A 303 -17.53 1.59 11.78
CA ALA A 303 -17.05 0.22 11.66
C ALA A 303 -16.86 -0.17 10.18
N PRO A 304 -15.93 -1.11 9.87
CA PRO A 304 -15.83 -1.68 8.53
C PRO A 304 -17.16 -2.27 8.07
N VAL A 305 -17.50 -2.05 6.79
CA VAL A 305 -18.74 -2.60 6.24
C VAL A 305 -18.70 -4.12 6.15
N GLU A 306 -19.82 -4.77 6.39
CA GLU A 306 -19.97 -6.21 6.23
C GLU A 306 -20.27 -6.55 4.77
N ILE A 307 -19.76 -7.70 4.30
CA ILE A 307 -19.97 -8.16 2.93
C ILE A 307 -20.30 -9.64 2.87
N GLY A 308 -21.34 -9.98 2.12
CA GLY A 308 -21.71 -11.33 1.69
C GLY A 308 -21.77 -11.43 0.17
N VAL A 309 -21.45 -12.60 -0.38
CA VAL A 309 -21.62 -12.91 -1.81
C VAL A 309 -22.60 -14.05 -1.93
N GLU A 310 -23.75 -13.81 -2.58
CA GLU A 310 -24.88 -14.72 -2.62
C GLU A 310 -25.55 -14.75 -3.99
N GLU A 311 -26.58 -15.58 -4.14
CA GLU A 311 -27.46 -15.58 -5.28
C GLU A 311 -28.77 -14.87 -4.89
N ASP A 312 -29.24 -13.98 -5.76
CA ASP A 312 -30.49 -13.28 -5.64
C ASP A 312 -31.22 -13.31 -6.99
N GLU A 313 -32.36 -14.01 -7.04
CA GLU A 313 -33.18 -14.18 -8.25
C GLU A 313 -32.40 -14.76 -9.46
N GLY A 314 -31.49 -15.69 -9.23
CA GLY A 314 -30.64 -16.29 -10.28
C GLY A 314 -29.45 -15.46 -10.69
N GLU A 315 -29.23 -14.28 -10.09
CA GLU A 315 -28.05 -13.43 -10.29
C GLU A 315 -27.05 -13.57 -9.16
N LEU A 316 -25.76 -13.46 -9.48
CA LEU A 316 -24.71 -13.33 -8.48
C LEU A 316 -24.65 -11.89 -7.98
N VAL A 317 -24.77 -11.70 -6.66
CA VAL A 317 -24.80 -10.39 -6.03
C VAL A 317 -23.87 -10.30 -4.82
N ALA A 318 -23.45 -9.08 -4.49
CA ALA A 318 -22.84 -8.73 -3.21
C ALA A 318 -23.86 -7.98 -2.35
N ARG A 319 -24.08 -8.48 -1.13
CA ARG A 319 -24.87 -7.81 -0.10
C ARG A 319 -23.94 -7.06 0.84
N ILE A 320 -24.16 -5.77 0.99
CA ILE A 320 -23.34 -4.87 1.81
C ILE A 320 -24.21 -4.35 2.95
N LYS A 321 -23.72 -4.49 4.21
CA LYS A 321 -24.35 -3.90 5.39
C LYS A 321 -23.48 -2.82 5.98
N PHE A 322 -24.10 -1.71 6.34
CA PHE A 322 -23.44 -0.50 6.85
C PHE A 322 -23.54 -0.37 8.36
N ASP A 323 -22.65 0.41 8.95
CA ASP A 323 -22.77 0.85 10.33
C ASP A 323 -23.96 1.82 10.46
N ARG A 324 -24.95 1.42 11.26
CA ARG A 324 -26.20 2.18 11.49
C ARG A 324 -26.01 3.49 12.25
N ASN A 325 -24.85 3.69 12.86
CA ASN A 325 -24.57 4.90 13.64
C ASN A 325 -24.13 6.08 12.76
N GLY A 326 -23.99 5.89 11.45
CA GLY A 326 -23.56 6.91 10.52
C GLY A 326 -24.31 6.89 9.20
N GLU A 327 -24.52 8.07 8.62
CA GLU A 327 -25.12 8.22 7.30
C GLU A 327 -24.10 7.92 6.19
N VAL A 328 -24.43 7.00 5.29
CA VAL A 328 -23.61 6.62 4.13
C VAL A 328 -23.90 7.57 2.98
N LYS A 329 -22.86 8.21 2.42
CA LYS A 329 -22.98 9.06 1.23
C LYS A 329 -22.98 8.27 -0.06
N TYR A 330 -22.09 7.28 -0.16
CA TYR A 330 -22.01 6.36 -1.30
C TYR A 330 -21.24 5.11 -0.91
N CYS A 331 -21.48 4.04 -1.64
CA CYS A 331 -20.73 2.80 -1.56
C CYS A 331 -20.24 2.39 -2.95
N ASP A 332 -18.99 1.99 -3.04
CA ASP A 332 -18.39 1.36 -4.21
C ASP A 332 -18.08 -0.09 -3.88
N VAL A 333 -18.48 -1.01 -4.75
CA VAL A 333 -18.14 -2.43 -4.66
C VAL A 333 -17.25 -2.79 -5.83
N TYR A 334 -16.21 -3.57 -5.55
CA TYR A 334 -15.23 -4.02 -6.54
C TYR A 334 -15.18 -5.54 -6.57
N MET A 335 -15.09 -6.09 -7.77
CA MET A 335 -14.97 -7.52 -8.01
C MET A 335 -13.73 -7.80 -8.85
N ALA A 336 -13.09 -8.95 -8.60
CA ALA A 336 -12.07 -9.55 -9.45
C ALA A 336 -12.29 -11.05 -9.55
N GLU A 337 -11.74 -11.70 -10.58
CA GLU A 337 -12.00 -13.10 -10.88
C GLU A 337 -10.71 -13.92 -10.89
N ASP A 338 -10.79 -15.18 -10.46
CA ASP A 338 -9.82 -16.28 -10.58
C ASP A 338 -8.36 -15.99 -10.19
N ASN A 339 -7.88 -14.78 -10.34
CA ASN A 339 -6.49 -14.43 -10.09
C ASN A 339 -6.12 -14.50 -8.61
N LEU A 340 -5.31 -15.49 -8.23
CA LEU A 340 -4.85 -15.69 -6.85
C LEU A 340 -3.78 -14.68 -6.40
N ASP A 341 -3.13 -14.00 -7.35
CA ASP A 341 -2.07 -13.04 -7.10
C ASP A 341 -2.66 -11.65 -6.87
N SER A 342 -2.84 -11.27 -5.62
CA SER A 342 -3.53 -10.03 -5.22
C SER A 342 -2.98 -8.75 -5.88
N PRO A 343 -1.64 -8.55 -6.04
CA PRO A 343 -1.10 -7.36 -6.67
C PRO A 343 -1.50 -7.14 -8.13
N THR A 344 -1.90 -8.20 -8.82
CA THR A 344 -2.21 -8.15 -10.25
C THR A 344 -3.67 -8.37 -10.59
N ARG A 345 -4.58 -8.37 -9.60
CA ARG A 345 -6.02 -8.46 -9.83
C ARG A 345 -6.58 -7.26 -10.58
N ASP A 346 -7.45 -7.53 -11.55
CA ASP A 346 -8.28 -6.50 -12.19
C ASP A 346 -9.54 -6.27 -11.35
N TRP A 347 -9.51 -5.27 -10.50
CA TRP A 347 -10.66 -4.88 -9.70
C TRP A 347 -11.63 -4.06 -10.54
N THR A 348 -12.77 -4.62 -10.88
CA THR A 348 -13.82 -3.95 -11.65
C THR A 348 -14.93 -3.45 -10.71
N LYS A 349 -15.35 -2.21 -10.90
CA LYS A 349 -16.44 -1.61 -10.13
C LYS A 349 -17.78 -2.27 -10.50
N CYS A 350 -18.55 -2.64 -9.48
CA CYS A 350 -19.87 -3.26 -9.61
C CYS A 350 -20.97 -2.22 -9.65
N THR A 351 -22.13 -2.59 -10.22
CA THR A 351 -23.29 -1.72 -10.33
C THR A 351 -24.26 -1.99 -9.18
N LEU A 352 -24.79 -0.93 -8.58
CA LEU A 352 -25.87 -1.04 -7.59
C LEU A 352 -27.10 -1.69 -8.24
N LYS A 353 -27.61 -2.78 -7.66
CA LYS A 353 -28.83 -3.47 -8.08
C LYS A 353 -30.05 -2.83 -7.42
N ARG A 354 -30.04 -2.74 -6.08
CA ARG A 354 -31.07 -2.10 -5.29
C ARG A 354 -30.59 -1.73 -3.89
N GLU A 355 -31.27 -0.81 -3.27
CA GLU A 355 -31.21 -0.55 -1.83
C GLU A 355 -32.19 -1.49 -1.12
N ASP A 356 -31.77 -2.05 0.01
CA ASP A 356 -32.56 -3.00 0.79
C ASP A 356 -32.70 -2.49 2.24
N GLY A 357 -33.54 -1.45 2.38
CA GLY A 357 -33.63 -0.67 3.62
C GLY A 357 -32.54 0.42 3.73
N ASP A 358 -32.41 0.99 4.94
CA ASP A 358 -31.55 2.16 5.19
C ASP A 358 -30.06 1.77 5.35
N ASP A 359 -29.77 0.50 5.65
CA ASP A 359 -28.44 0.03 6.03
C ASP A 359 -27.91 -1.12 5.17
N GLU A 360 -28.63 -1.50 4.10
CA GLU A 360 -28.19 -2.55 3.20
C GLU A 360 -28.28 -2.13 1.72
N GLN A 361 -27.32 -2.58 0.92
CA GLN A 361 -27.34 -2.41 -0.54
C GLN A 361 -26.90 -3.72 -1.21
N LEU A 362 -27.52 -4.03 -2.36
CA LEU A 362 -27.15 -5.15 -3.22
C LEU A 362 -26.48 -4.63 -4.49
N PHE A 363 -25.37 -5.28 -4.86
CA PHE A 363 -24.63 -4.95 -6.08
C PHE A 363 -24.54 -6.17 -6.99
N THR A 364 -24.76 -5.96 -8.28
CA THR A 364 -24.65 -7.00 -9.30
C THR A 364 -23.19 -7.34 -9.56
N LEU A 365 -22.84 -8.63 -9.49
CA LEU A 365 -21.51 -9.16 -9.78
C LEU A 365 -21.52 -9.83 -11.15
N ASN A 366 -21.10 -9.11 -12.19
CA ASN A 366 -21.09 -9.59 -13.58
C ASN A 366 -19.85 -10.47 -13.86
N ALA A 367 -19.78 -11.64 -13.19
CA ALA A 367 -18.67 -12.56 -13.34
C ALA A 367 -18.62 -13.21 -14.74
N TYR A 368 -17.41 -13.60 -15.18
CA TYR A 368 -17.22 -14.39 -16.39
C TYR A 368 -17.90 -15.77 -16.26
N GLU A 369 -18.59 -16.23 -17.29
CA GLU A 369 -19.37 -17.49 -17.26
C GLU A 369 -18.55 -18.75 -16.91
N ASN A 370 -17.23 -18.70 -17.16
CA ASN A 370 -16.29 -19.78 -16.82
C ASN A 370 -15.35 -19.42 -15.65
N ALA A 371 -15.65 -18.38 -14.88
CA ALA A 371 -14.88 -18.09 -13.68
C ALA A 371 -15.13 -19.15 -12.60
N SER A 372 -14.07 -19.58 -11.92
CA SER A 372 -14.14 -20.56 -10.84
C SER A 372 -14.35 -19.93 -9.47
N ARG A 373 -14.05 -18.62 -9.35
CA ARG A 373 -14.22 -17.84 -8.10
C ARG A 373 -14.28 -16.36 -8.37
N VAL A 374 -14.90 -15.66 -7.44
CA VAL A 374 -14.88 -14.19 -7.37
C VAL A 374 -14.30 -13.72 -6.04
N PHE A 375 -13.59 -12.61 -6.10
CA PHE A 375 -13.11 -11.82 -4.97
C PHE A 375 -13.90 -10.53 -4.97
N VAL A 376 -14.44 -10.12 -3.82
CA VAL A 376 -15.29 -8.94 -3.74
C VAL A 376 -14.95 -8.16 -2.48
N PHE A 377 -14.85 -6.84 -2.57
CA PHE A 377 -14.82 -5.97 -1.41
C PHE A 377 -15.62 -4.69 -1.64
N ALA A 378 -16.08 -4.09 -0.56
CA ALA A 378 -16.84 -2.85 -0.56
C ALA A 378 -16.05 -1.73 0.11
N LYS A 379 -16.35 -0.50 -0.31
CA LYS A 379 -15.82 0.73 0.25
C LYS A 379 -16.95 1.74 0.40
N ALA A 380 -17.28 2.13 1.62
CA ALA A 380 -18.33 3.10 1.93
C ALA A 380 -17.74 4.41 2.43
N LYS A 381 -18.29 5.53 1.96
CA LYS A 381 -17.97 6.89 2.43
C LYS A 381 -19.13 7.41 3.27
N TYR A 382 -18.82 7.87 4.48
CA TYR A 382 -19.81 8.40 5.42
C TYR A 382 -19.83 9.93 5.44
N SER A 383 -20.95 10.50 5.87
CA SER A 383 -21.15 11.95 6.00
C SER A 383 -20.20 12.60 7.00
N CYS A 384 -19.73 11.85 8.01
CA CYS A 384 -18.68 12.31 8.95
C CYS A 384 -17.32 12.57 8.31
N GLY A 385 -17.13 12.18 7.05
CA GLY A 385 -15.88 12.36 6.30
C GLY A 385 -14.97 11.16 6.26
N PHE A 386 -15.21 10.08 7.02
CA PHE A 386 -14.48 8.81 6.92
C PHE A 386 -14.95 7.94 5.77
N ALA A 387 -14.02 7.14 5.23
CA ALA A 387 -14.35 5.99 4.39
C ALA A 387 -13.81 4.71 5.03
N VAL A 388 -14.57 3.64 4.93
CA VAL A 388 -14.21 2.33 5.46
C VAL A 388 -14.40 1.25 4.41
N SER A 389 -13.65 0.17 4.52
CA SER A 389 -13.77 -0.97 3.61
C SER A 389 -14.17 -2.25 4.35
N SER A 390 -14.73 -3.20 3.60
CA SER A 390 -14.94 -4.57 4.06
C SER A 390 -13.66 -5.39 3.96
N LYS A 391 -13.69 -6.62 4.52
CA LYS A 391 -12.77 -7.68 4.09
C LYS A 391 -12.93 -7.99 2.60
N ILE A 392 -11.94 -8.68 2.02
CA ILE A 392 -12.13 -9.33 0.71
C ILE A 392 -12.89 -10.64 0.96
N ALA A 393 -14.15 -10.67 0.49
CA ALA A 393 -14.97 -11.88 0.46
C ALA A 393 -14.64 -12.69 -0.78
N VAL A 394 -14.64 -14.03 -0.65
CA VAL A 394 -14.36 -14.96 -1.75
C VAL A 394 -15.48 -15.96 -1.85
N LYS A 395 -16.01 -16.17 -3.06
CA LYS A 395 -16.98 -17.22 -3.36
C LYS A 395 -16.47 -18.09 -4.52
N ARG A 396 -16.47 -19.41 -4.34
CA ARG A 396 -16.30 -20.36 -5.44
C ARG A 396 -17.59 -20.41 -6.25
N LEU A 397 -17.45 -20.47 -7.56
CA LEU A 397 -18.54 -20.53 -8.50
C LEU A 397 -18.63 -21.96 -9.06
N GLU A 398 -19.78 -22.57 -8.98
CA GLU A 398 -20.03 -23.92 -9.50
C GLU A 398 -20.72 -23.87 -10.87
N ASN A 399 -21.47 -22.81 -11.12
CA ASN A 399 -22.25 -22.61 -12.35
C ASN A 399 -22.21 -21.13 -12.77
N ALA A 400 -22.57 -20.88 -14.02
CA ALA A 400 -22.86 -19.52 -14.49
C ALA A 400 -24.20 -19.04 -13.93
N TYR A 401 -24.30 -17.74 -13.68
CA TYR A 401 -25.51 -17.05 -13.23
C TYR A 401 -26.16 -16.31 -14.40
N SER A 402 -27.40 -15.87 -14.25
CA SER A 402 -28.15 -15.17 -15.31
C SER A 402 -27.45 -13.87 -15.75
N ASN A 403 -26.70 -13.22 -14.86
CA ASN A 403 -25.91 -12.02 -15.13
C ASN A 403 -24.45 -12.29 -15.52
N SER A 404 -24.05 -13.55 -15.74
CA SER A 404 -22.67 -13.90 -16.14
C SER A 404 -22.31 -13.31 -17.52
N GLN A 405 -21.06 -12.92 -17.65
CA GLN A 405 -20.50 -12.28 -18.83
C GLN A 405 -19.74 -13.27 -19.72
N LYS A 406 -19.82 -13.07 -21.05
CA LYS A 406 -19.06 -13.83 -22.03
C LYS A 406 -17.65 -13.27 -22.24
N LYS A 407 -16.78 -14.07 -22.87
CA LYS A 407 -15.44 -13.66 -23.28
C LYS A 407 -15.47 -12.40 -24.15
N SER A 408 -14.55 -11.47 -23.93
CA SER A 408 -14.44 -10.22 -24.68
C SER A 408 -13.05 -10.07 -25.27
N ARG A 409 -12.97 -9.53 -26.50
CA ARG A 409 -11.71 -9.06 -27.10
C ARG A 409 -11.49 -7.57 -26.85
N ILE A 410 -12.53 -6.82 -26.47
CA ILE A 410 -12.42 -5.40 -26.17
C ILE A 410 -11.96 -5.27 -24.72
N LEU A 411 -10.73 -4.83 -24.55
CA LEU A 411 -10.12 -4.58 -23.25
C LEU A 411 -10.60 -3.26 -22.65
N TYR A 412 -10.66 -2.22 -23.50
CA TYR A 412 -11.01 -0.87 -23.05
C TYR A 412 -11.52 -0.01 -24.22
N SER A 413 -12.47 0.84 -23.89
CA SER A 413 -12.93 1.98 -24.68
C SER A 413 -13.20 3.15 -23.74
N SER A 414 -13.04 4.40 -24.20
CA SER A 414 -13.26 5.59 -23.37
C SER A 414 -14.67 5.71 -22.80
N THR A 415 -15.64 4.98 -23.35
CA THR A 415 -17.02 4.86 -22.80
C THR A 415 -17.03 4.14 -21.44
N ASN A 416 -16.00 3.37 -21.11
CA ASN A 416 -15.82 2.72 -19.82
C ASN A 416 -15.27 3.67 -18.71
N GLY A 417 -15.08 4.96 -19.01
CA GLY A 417 -14.52 5.90 -18.06
C GLY A 417 -13.04 5.65 -17.76
N THR A 418 -12.61 5.94 -16.54
CA THR A 418 -11.21 5.76 -16.11
C THR A 418 -11.01 4.53 -15.22
N ASP A 419 -12.07 3.86 -14.85
CA ASP A 419 -12.10 2.86 -13.78
C ASP A 419 -11.28 1.58 -14.05
N SER A 420 -10.84 1.34 -15.27
CA SER A 420 -9.97 0.21 -15.61
C SER A 420 -8.48 0.50 -15.43
N PHE A 421 -8.12 1.76 -15.21
CA PHE A 421 -6.72 2.18 -15.11
C PHE A 421 -6.34 2.62 -13.70
N THR A 422 -5.07 2.45 -13.38
CA THR A 422 -4.40 3.06 -12.24
C THR A 422 -3.11 3.73 -12.72
N ILE A 423 -2.38 4.36 -11.83
CA ILE A 423 -1.09 4.98 -12.15
C ILE A 423 0.06 3.99 -11.97
N ASP A 424 1.10 4.17 -12.76
CA ASP A 424 2.40 3.55 -12.55
C ASP A 424 3.48 4.63 -12.63
N ARG A 425 4.39 4.65 -11.66
CA ARG A 425 5.52 5.57 -11.65
C ARG A 425 6.80 4.83 -11.95
N PHE A 426 7.62 5.44 -12.81
CA PHE A 426 8.94 4.91 -13.18
C PHE A 426 9.99 5.29 -12.14
N ASP A 427 9.87 6.46 -11.55
CA ASP A 427 10.67 6.88 -10.43
C ASP A 427 9.91 6.58 -9.11
N ARG A 428 10.42 5.65 -8.33
CA ARG A 428 9.73 5.15 -7.14
C ARG A 428 10.11 5.97 -5.91
N ASN A 429 9.44 7.09 -5.71
CA ASN A 429 9.41 7.72 -4.41
C ASN A 429 8.18 7.23 -3.63
N VAL A 430 8.38 6.24 -2.74
CA VAL A 430 7.29 5.58 -2.01
C VAL A 430 6.49 6.56 -1.15
N LEU A 431 7.13 7.58 -0.55
CA LEU A 431 6.44 8.61 0.22
C LEU A 431 5.53 9.45 -0.68
N ALA A 432 6.07 9.93 -1.81
CA ALA A 432 5.28 10.70 -2.77
C ALA A 432 4.15 9.85 -3.35
N ASP A 433 4.41 8.57 -3.63
CA ASP A 433 3.42 7.64 -4.16
C ASP A 433 2.31 7.35 -3.16
N CYS A 434 2.63 7.02 -1.91
CA CYS A 434 1.63 6.74 -0.88
C CYS A 434 0.73 7.94 -0.59
N PHE A 435 1.31 9.15 -0.58
CA PHE A 435 0.65 10.38 -0.14
C PHE A 435 0.38 11.37 -1.28
N LEU A 436 0.28 10.88 -2.52
CA LEU A 436 -0.03 11.72 -3.67
C LEU A 436 -1.41 12.37 -3.51
N ASN A 437 -1.38 13.69 -3.36
CA ASN A 437 -2.57 14.53 -3.29
C ASN A 437 -2.55 15.52 -4.43
N THR A 438 -3.24 15.19 -5.53
CA THR A 438 -3.40 16.08 -6.68
C THR A 438 -4.77 16.74 -6.66
N ALA A 439 -4.83 18.00 -7.11
CA ALA A 439 -6.11 18.70 -7.29
C ALA A 439 -6.99 18.00 -8.35
N GLU A 440 -6.36 17.36 -9.33
CA GLU A 440 -7.00 16.59 -10.38
C GLU A 440 -6.84 15.08 -10.16
N PRO A 441 -7.79 14.25 -10.63
CA PRO A 441 -7.61 12.80 -10.63
C PRO A 441 -6.32 12.41 -11.37
N PRO A 442 -5.51 11.49 -10.80
CA PRO A 442 -4.25 11.07 -11.44
C PRO A 442 -4.47 10.35 -12.77
N VAL A 443 -5.66 9.80 -12.99
CA VAL A 443 -6.12 9.23 -14.26
C VAL A 443 -7.39 9.97 -14.67
N ARG A 444 -7.40 10.51 -15.89
CA ARG A 444 -8.53 11.29 -16.40
C ARG A 444 -8.81 10.98 -17.88
N LEU A 445 -10.03 11.32 -18.33
CA LEU A 445 -10.36 11.37 -19.74
C LEU A 445 -9.95 12.74 -20.29
N THR A 446 -9.19 12.72 -21.37
CA THR A 446 -8.77 13.93 -22.10
C THR A 446 -9.36 13.90 -23.51
N GLU A 447 -9.81 15.04 -23.99
CA GLU A 447 -10.36 15.17 -25.34
C GLU A 447 -9.22 15.15 -26.37
N GLY A 448 -9.42 14.35 -27.40
CA GLY A 448 -8.54 14.26 -28.57
C GLY A 448 -9.25 14.73 -29.85
N PRO A 449 -8.64 14.50 -31.02
CA PRO A 449 -9.21 14.82 -32.32
C PRO A 449 -10.62 14.27 -32.50
N LEU A 450 -11.45 14.98 -33.26
CA LEU A 450 -12.85 14.65 -33.54
C LEU A 450 -13.77 14.62 -32.30
N GLY A 451 -13.37 15.22 -31.19
CA GLY A 451 -14.10 15.16 -29.92
C GLY A 451 -14.08 13.78 -29.23
N ILE A 452 -13.23 12.86 -29.70
CA ILE A 452 -13.08 11.52 -29.11
C ILE A 452 -12.17 11.61 -27.90
N ARG A 453 -12.66 11.16 -26.73
CA ARG A 453 -11.86 11.16 -25.52
C ARG A 453 -10.98 9.91 -25.41
N GLY A 454 -9.82 10.05 -24.79
CA GLY A 454 -8.95 8.95 -24.38
C GLY A 454 -8.52 9.07 -22.93
N VAL A 455 -7.98 8.00 -22.36
CA VAL A 455 -7.45 7.98 -21.00
C VAL A 455 -6.03 8.52 -20.98
N TYR A 456 -5.72 9.32 -19.97
CA TYR A 456 -4.43 9.97 -19.75
C TYR A 456 -4.00 9.95 -18.29
N SER A 457 -2.69 9.91 -18.06
CA SER A 457 -2.05 10.19 -16.78
C SER A 457 -0.61 10.68 -16.98
N SER A 458 -0.21 11.72 -16.25
CA SER A 458 1.19 12.21 -16.20
C SER A 458 2.13 11.25 -15.45
N TYR A 459 1.59 10.29 -14.71
CA TYR A 459 2.36 9.31 -13.92
C TYR A 459 2.55 7.97 -14.64
N GLY A 460 2.01 7.82 -15.86
CA GLY A 460 1.86 6.54 -16.53
C GLY A 460 0.53 5.86 -16.20
N LEU A 461 0.02 5.12 -17.17
CA LEU A 461 -1.22 4.35 -17.07
C LEU A 461 -0.89 2.88 -16.86
N LYS A 462 -1.44 2.26 -15.81
CA LYS A 462 -1.33 0.81 -15.55
C LYS A 462 -2.69 0.15 -15.67
N PHE A 463 -2.71 -1.03 -16.27
CA PHE A 463 -3.92 -1.74 -16.66
C PHE A 463 -3.76 -3.23 -16.38
N PHE A 464 -4.66 -3.82 -15.58
CA PHE A 464 -4.56 -5.22 -15.13
C PHE A 464 -5.47 -6.17 -15.91
N ARG A 465 -6.49 -5.70 -16.61
CA ARG A 465 -7.51 -6.51 -17.30
C ARG A 465 -6.93 -7.53 -18.28
N ILE A 466 -5.76 -7.28 -18.83
CA ILE A 466 -5.01 -8.20 -19.69
C ILE A 466 -4.73 -9.56 -19.01
N ASN A 467 -4.71 -9.60 -17.66
CA ASN A 467 -4.52 -10.81 -16.86
C ASN A 467 -5.83 -11.56 -16.56
N ASP A 468 -6.96 -10.92 -16.72
CA ASP A 468 -8.26 -11.51 -16.46
C ASP A 468 -8.61 -12.57 -17.50
N ALA A 469 -9.11 -13.73 -17.07
CA ALA A 469 -9.43 -14.87 -17.95
C ALA A 469 -10.45 -14.50 -19.03
N ARG A 470 -11.41 -13.61 -18.71
CA ARG A 470 -12.42 -13.09 -19.64
C ARG A 470 -11.80 -12.37 -20.83
N PHE A 471 -10.67 -11.67 -20.61
CA PHE A 471 -10.00 -10.79 -21.58
C PHE A 471 -8.65 -11.35 -22.05
N ARG A 472 -8.28 -12.56 -21.66
CA ARG A 472 -6.98 -13.14 -22.02
C ARG A 472 -6.91 -13.40 -23.54
N PRO A 473 -5.80 -13.01 -24.22
CA PRO A 473 -5.66 -13.23 -25.66
C PRO A 473 -5.50 -14.72 -26.00
N GLY A 474 -5.71 -15.05 -27.30
CA GLY A 474 -5.26 -16.32 -27.85
C GLY A 474 -3.73 -16.39 -27.97
N GLU A 475 -3.19 -17.54 -28.37
CA GLU A 475 -1.73 -17.78 -28.48
C GLU A 475 -1.01 -16.76 -29.39
N ASN A 476 -1.63 -16.35 -30.49
CA ASN A 476 -1.08 -15.40 -31.47
C ASN A 476 -1.77 -14.03 -31.41
N GLY A 477 -2.38 -13.67 -30.27
CA GLY A 477 -3.08 -12.39 -30.14
C GLY A 477 -2.15 -11.20 -30.39
N LEU A 478 -2.69 -10.19 -31.04
CA LEU A 478 -2.02 -8.91 -31.26
C LEU A 478 -2.74 -7.85 -30.43
N LEU A 479 -1.98 -7.00 -29.73
CA LEU A 479 -2.53 -5.87 -28.98
C LEU A 479 -2.71 -4.68 -29.93
N LYS A 480 -3.96 -4.27 -30.14
CA LYS A 480 -4.32 -3.07 -30.88
C LYS A 480 -4.77 -1.98 -29.93
N PHE A 481 -4.33 -0.75 -30.16
CA PHE A 481 -4.84 0.43 -29.47
C PHE A 481 -4.70 1.69 -30.32
N ASP A 482 -5.52 2.69 -30.03
CA ASP A 482 -5.44 4.02 -30.62
C ASP A 482 -4.74 4.97 -29.65
N ILE A 483 -3.85 5.81 -30.16
CA ILE A 483 -3.14 6.84 -29.40
C ILE A 483 -3.26 8.19 -30.08
N TYR A 484 -3.39 9.22 -29.26
CA TYR A 484 -3.25 10.60 -29.67
C TYR A 484 -2.18 11.30 -28.81
N SER A 485 -1.34 12.10 -29.45
CA SER A 485 -0.44 13.03 -28.79
C SER A 485 -0.40 14.33 -29.60
N PRO A 486 -0.53 15.52 -28.96
CA PRO A 486 -0.46 16.79 -29.67
C PRO A 486 0.94 17.10 -30.22
N ARG A 487 1.98 16.45 -29.70
CA ARG A 487 3.39 16.65 -30.08
C ARG A 487 4.08 15.32 -30.39
N PRO A 488 5.15 15.34 -31.19
CA PRO A 488 5.98 14.15 -31.37
C PRO A 488 6.53 13.67 -30.01
N THR A 489 6.38 12.38 -29.72
CA THR A 489 6.85 11.82 -28.45
C THR A 489 7.25 10.35 -28.60
N ILE A 490 7.84 9.78 -27.54
CA ILE A 490 8.10 8.35 -27.41
C ILE A 490 7.16 7.77 -26.37
N LEU A 491 6.27 6.87 -26.81
CA LEU A 491 5.45 6.07 -25.91
C LEU A 491 6.22 4.80 -25.52
N GLN A 492 6.45 4.63 -24.23
CA GLN A 492 6.92 3.36 -23.66
C GLN A 492 5.70 2.50 -23.33
N VAL A 493 5.59 1.36 -23.98
CA VAL A 493 4.60 0.33 -23.63
C VAL A 493 5.32 -0.80 -22.93
N CYS A 494 4.91 -1.11 -21.70
CA CYS A 494 5.57 -2.15 -20.90
C CYS A 494 4.57 -3.22 -20.48
N ILE A 495 5.00 -4.48 -20.52
CA ILE A 495 4.25 -5.64 -20.03
C ILE A 495 5.02 -6.28 -18.90
N GLY A 496 4.36 -6.42 -17.75
CA GLY A 496 4.83 -7.30 -16.69
C GLY A 496 4.38 -8.72 -16.96
N ALA A 497 5.30 -9.67 -17.01
CA ALA A 497 4.98 -11.07 -17.28
C ALA A 497 5.76 -12.02 -16.38
N GLY A 498 5.25 -13.25 -16.20
CA GLY A 498 5.86 -14.30 -15.39
C GLY A 498 4.85 -14.99 -14.50
N GLN A 499 5.22 -16.16 -13.95
CA GLN A 499 4.41 -16.92 -13.00
C GLN A 499 5.06 -16.83 -11.62
N GLY A 500 4.31 -16.35 -10.62
CA GLY A 500 4.79 -16.18 -9.25
C GLY A 500 5.85 -15.07 -9.09
N GLY A 501 5.98 -14.51 -7.89
CA GLY A 501 6.97 -13.48 -7.57
C GLY A 501 6.79 -12.15 -8.34
N THR A 502 7.86 -11.34 -8.36
CA THR A 502 7.87 -10.06 -9.06
C THR A 502 7.87 -10.28 -10.58
N PRO A 503 6.92 -9.69 -11.34
CA PRO A 503 6.89 -9.83 -12.78
C PRO A 503 8.14 -9.30 -13.46
N VAL A 504 8.64 -10.02 -14.46
CA VAL A 504 9.70 -9.51 -15.34
C VAL A 504 9.08 -8.47 -16.27
N ARG A 505 9.73 -7.32 -16.38
CA ARG A 505 9.29 -6.22 -17.25
C ARG A 505 9.85 -6.39 -18.67
N TYR A 506 8.95 -6.31 -19.65
CA TYR A 506 9.26 -6.29 -21.06
C TYR A 506 8.76 -4.97 -21.63
N SER A 507 9.56 -4.28 -22.44
CA SER A 507 9.24 -2.96 -22.99
C SER A 507 9.31 -2.89 -24.49
N CYS A 508 8.49 -2.01 -25.06
CA CYS A 508 8.48 -1.60 -26.45
C CYS A 508 8.41 -0.07 -26.52
N ALA A 509 9.28 0.57 -27.27
CA ALA A 509 9.29 2.01 -27.48
C ALA A 509 8.70 2.35 -28.86
N LEU A 510 7.63 3.14 -28.88
CA LEU A 510 6.95 3.57 -30.10
C LEU A 510 7.20 5.05 -30.34
N ARG A 511 7.58 5.41 -31.55
CA ARG A 511 7.67 6.82 -31.98
C ARG A 511 6.29 7.27 -32.45
N ILE A 512 5.74 8.25 -31.77
CA ILE A 512 4.47 8.87 -32.09
C ILE A 512 4.78 10.20 -32.77
N SER A 513 4.27 10.37 -33.99
CA SER A 513 4.53 11.60 -34.78
C SER A 513 3.90 12.86 -34.19
N GLY A 514 2.86 12.69 -33.38
CA GLY A 514 2.03 13.80 -32.91
C GLY A 514 1.16 14.38 -34.05
N GLY A 515 0.35 15.38 -33.73
CA GLY A 515 -0.50 16.07 -34.71
C GLY A 515 -1.97 16.11 -34.30
N GLU A 516 -2.85 16.28 -35.28
CA GLU A 516 -4.30 16.47 -35.04
C GLU A 516 -5.14 15.20 -35.33
N CYS A 517 -4.53 14.02 -35.34
CA CYS A 517 -5.25 12.77 -35.62
C CYS A 517 -4.86 11.65 -34.64
N TRP A 518 -5.78 10.71 -34.46
CA TRP A 518 -5.52 9.44 -33.79
C TRP A 518 -4.64 8.56 -34.70
N ALA A 519 -3.68 7.89 -34.13
CA ALA A 519 -2.87 6.87 -34.75
C ALA A 519 -3.16 5.51 -34.14
N ASP A 520 -3.28 4.46 -34.93
CA ASP A 520 -3.41 3.09 -34.44
C ASP A 520 -2.05 2.39 -34.38
N HIS A 521 -1.90 1.53 -33.40
CA HIS A 521 -0.73 0.69 -33.22
C HIS A 521 -1.14 -0.76 -33.01
N LEU A 522 -0.32 -1.66 -33.56
CA LEU A 522 -0.50 -3.10 -33.46
C LEU A 522 0.81 -3.73 -32.98
N LEU A 523 0.77 -4.39 -31.82
CA LEU A 523 1.93 -4.99 -31.18
C LEU A 523 1.75 -6.50 -30.99
N SER A 524 2.79 -7.24 -31.29
CA SER A 524 2.93 -8.67 -31.01
C SER A 524 3.82 -8.90 -29.78
N ALA A 525 3.84 -10.09 -29.23
CA ALA A 525 4.75 -10.45 -28.13
C ALA A 525 6.23 -10.20 -28.47
N LYS A 526 6.63 -10.34 -29.74
CA LYS A 526 8.02 -10.18 -30.21
C LYS A 526 8.52 -8.74 -30.15
N ASP A 527 7.61 -7.76 -30.12
CA ASP A 527 7.94 -6.34 -30.06
C ASP A 527 8.39 -5.93 -28.65
N PHE A 528 8.09 -6.75 -27.64
CA PHE A 528 8.45 -6.51 -26.25
C PHE A 528 9.72 -7.25 -25.85
N LYS A 529 10.68 -6.54 -25.26
CA LYS A 529 11.97 -7.07 -24.83
C LYS A 529 12.26 -6.76 -23.37
N SER A 530 12.85 -7.72 -22.65
CA SER A 530 13.37 -7.50 -21.30
C SER A 530 14.68 -6.68 -21.32
N GLU A 531 15.15 -6.25 -20.15
CA GLU A 531 16.44 -5.54 -19.99
C GLU A 531 17.64 -6.29 -20.60
N ILE A 532 17.60 -7.63 -20.58
CA ILE A 532 18.63 -8.48 -21.21
C ILE A 532 18.29 -8.81 -22.67
N ASN A 533 17.42 -8.03 -23.31
CA ASN A 533 17.01 -8.15 -24.72
C ASN A 533 16.30 -9.47 -25.10
N LYS A 534 15.76 -10.22 -24.11
CA LYS A 534 14.98 -11.42 -24.37
C LYS A 534 13.54 -11.06 -24.75
N PRO A 535 12.99 -11.56 -25.88
CA PRO A 535 11.61 -11.28 -26.27
C PRO A 535 10.59 -11.92 -25.32
N LEU A 536 9.42 -11.31 -25.21
CA LEU A 536 8.27 -11.89 -24.51
C LEU A 536 7.78 -13.15 -25.26
N SER A 537 7.54 -14.23 -24.55
CA SER A 537 7.13 -15.52 -25.13
C SER A 537 5.71 -15.50 -25.71
N GLY A 538 4.81 -14.72 -25.12
CA GLY A 538 3.42 -14.59 -25.56
C GLY A 538 2.67 -13.57 -24.71
N LEU A 539 1.69 -12.90 -25.28
CA LEU A 539 0.86 -11.91 -24.58
C LEU A 539 -0.08 -12.55 -23.55
N ASN A 540 -0.34 -13.84 -23.64
CA ASN A 540 -1.10 -14.61 -22.66
C ASN A 540 -0.37 -14.78 -21.31
N ALA A 541 0.95 -14.52 -21.26
CA ALA A 541 1.74 -14.50 -20.03
C ALA A 541 1.69 -13.14 -19.31
N ALA A 542 1.05 -12.13 -19.90
CA ALA A 542 0.99 -10.78 -19.35
C ALA A 542 0.15 -10.73 -18.08
N ARG A 543 0.63 -10.00 -17.07
CA ARG A 543 -0.04 -9.74 -15.80
C ARG A 543 -0.57 -8.32 -15.71
N TYR A 544 0.10 -7.38 -16.36
CA TYR A 544 -0.35 -5.99 -16.52
C TYR A 544 0.30 -5.37 -17.75
N ILE A 545 -0.25 -4.28 -18.21
CA ILE A 545 0.34 -3.40 -19.22
C ILE A 545 0.44 -1.99 -18.66
N THR A 546 1.53 -1.28 -19.00
CA THR A 546 1.75 0.13 -18.64
C THR A 546 2.07 0.94 -19.88
N PHE A 547 1.48 2.14 -19.96
CA PHE A 547 1.76 3.14 -20.98
C PHE A 547 2.35 4.38 -20.31
N TYR A 548 3.48 4.87 -20.82
CA TYR A 548 4.17 6.04 -20.29
C TYR A 548 4.79 6.88 -21.40
N SER A 549 4.70 8.19 -21.24
CA SER A 549 5.45 9.16 -22.04
C SER A 549 5.82 10.36 -21.16
N GLN A 550 6.88 11.08 -21.51
CA GLN A 550 7.22 12.36 -20.89
C GLN A 550 6.28 13.49 -21.35
N ASP A 551 5.67 13.33 -22.51
CA ASP A 551 4.74 14.30 -23.08
C ASP A 551 3.30 13.84 -22.90
N GLU A 552 2.37 14.77 -23.14
CA GLU A 552 0.94 14.48 -23.08
C GLU A 552 0.52 13.51 -24.19
N PHE A 553 -0.24 12.49 -23.82
CA PHE A 553 -0.83 11.51 -24.75
C PHE A 553 -2.18 11.06 -24.20
N CYS A 554 -3.01 10.47 -25.02
CA CYS A 554 -4.14 9.69 -24.52
C CYS A 554 -4.36 8.43 -25.34
N ILE A 555 -4.91 7.40 -24.70
CA ILE A 555 -5.12 6.07 -25.28
C ILE A 555 -6.61 5.75 -25.30
N ASN A 556 -7.03 5.08 -26.36
CA ASN A 556 -8.39 4.56 -26.51
C ASN A 556 -8.37 3.22 -27.25
N ASN A 557 -9.53 2.55 -27.30
CA ASN A 557 -9.80 1.34 -28.10
C ASN A 557 -8.73 0.24 -27.98
N LEU A 558 -8.43 -0.19 -26.71
CA LEU A 558 -7.56 -1.35 -26.51
C LEU A 558 -8.34 -2.63 -26.81
N LEU A 559 -7.81 -3.47 -27.68
CA LEU A 559 -8.44 -4.74 -28.06
C LEU A 559 -7.43 -5.79 -28.55
N TRP A 560 -7.85 -7.03 -28.57
CA TRP A 560 -7.13 -8.16 -29.18
C TRP A 560 -7.60 -8.40 -30.61
N LEU A 561 -6.61 -8.58 -31.52
CA LEU A 561 -6.83 -9.06 -32.87
C LEU A 561 -6.31 -10.49 -33.05
#